data_a4a0976dd5798b19fd97acb327b79afe
#
_entry.id   a4a0976dd5798b19fd97acb327b79afe
#
_cell.length_a   1.000
_cell.length_b   1.000
_cell.length_c   1.000
_cell.angle_alpha   90.00
_cell.angle_beta   90.00
_cell.angle_gamma   90.00
#
_symmetry.space_group_name_H-M   'P 1'
#
loop_
_entity.id
_entity.type
_entity.pdbx_description
1 polymer ?
#
loop_
_entity_poly.entity_id
_entity_poly.type
_entity_poly.pdbx_seq_one_letter_code
_entity_poly.pdbx_strand_id
1 'polypeptide(L)'
;MKAIADEGSFTGAAAALGYTQPAISQMVRRLEQRTGTVLIDRVGRQVRLTQAGQVLARHAGGVLAALDAAEEEVAAIAGLRAGRVRIMSFPSATATIVPPALAALHRQHPDLTVTFSENEPPEAIAALREGDCDLVVGFSYENGSTPADDTDLDLLVTTPLLVDEVRLALPLDHPLAAQETVDMADLSSEAWVAGCPRCRVHMVGLASESGFAPNLAFETEDYVAQLGLVGAGLGVALIPDLMLRRAVNPHTAIRDITPSSRRHIMAITTPDLQKVPAVQATIDALQTSAREFQES
;
A
#
# COMPACT_ATOMS: atom_id res chain seq x y z
N MET A 1 43.27 -3.70 10.03
CA MET A 1 43.95 -4.73 10.87
C MET A 1 43.93 -6.08 10.13
N LYS A 2 42.74 -6.59 9.69
CA LYS A 2 42.68 -7.90 8.99
C LYS A 2 43.64 -7.96 7.79
N ALA A 3 43.59 -7.02 6.86
CA ALA A 3 44.49 -7.01 5.69
C ALA A 3 46.00 -7.00 6.06
N ILE A 4 46.39 -6.33 7.18
CA ILE A 4 47.77 -6.36 7.65
C ILE A 4 48.15 -7.73 8.23
N ALA A 5 47.18 -8.40 8.87
CA ALA A 5 47.39 -9.77 9.36
C ALA A 5 47.56 -10.76 8.22
N ASP A 6 46.72 -10.64 7.17
CA ASP A 6 46.72 -11.55 6.03
C ASP A 6 47.96 -11.36 5.13
N GLU A 7 48.36 -10.10 4.88
CA GLU A 7 49.46 -9.74 3.97
C GLU A 7 50.82 -9.62 4.66
N GLY A 8 50.87 -9.63 5.98
CA GLY A 8 52.10 -9.54 6.76
C GLY A 8 52.90 -8.22 6.61
N SER A 9 52.33 -7.23 5.87
CA SER A 9 53.03 -5.95 5.60
C SER A 9 52.04 -4.81 5.35
N PHE A 10 52.49 -3.58 5.63
CA PHE A 10 51.70 -2.36 5.28
C PHE A 10 51.57 -2.16 3.77
N THR A 11 52.61 -2.55 3.01
CA THR A 11 52.62 -2.40 1.54
C THR A 11 51.66 -3.43 0.91
N GLY A 12 51.66 -4.66 1.34
CA GLY A 12 50.75 -5.69 0.90
C GLY A 12 49.28 -5.31 1.25
N ALA A 13 49.02 -4.92 2.49
CA ALA A 13 47.71 -4.46 2.91
C ALA A 13 47.21 -3.23 2.11
N ALA A 14 48.12 -2.31 1.79
CA ALA A 14 47.79 -1.15 0.97
C ALA A 14 47.39 -1.56 -0.47
N ALA A 15 48.14 -2.46 -1.08
CA ALA A 15 47.84 -2.99 -2.41
C ALA A 15 46.51 -3.76 -2.42
N ALA A 16 46.26 -4.63 -1.45
CA ALA A 16 45.05 -5.42 -1.32
C ALA A 16 43.78 -4.57 -1.12
N LEU A 17 43.90 -3.40 -0.47
CA LEU A 17 42.79 -2.50 -0.21
C LEU A 17 42.66 -1.32 -1.18
N GLY A 18 43.57 -1.19 -2.18
CA GLY A 18 43.58 -0.08 -3.14
C GLY A 18 43.99 1.28 -2.51
N TYR A 19 44.78 1.24 -1.43
CA TYR A 19 45.28 2.44 -0.76
C TYR A 19 46.81 2.58 -0.93
N THR A 20 47.32 3.74 -0.50
CA THR A 20 48.77 3.95 -0.38
C THR A 20 49.27 3.46 0.99
N GLN A 21 50.53 3.00 1.06
CA GLN A 21 51.12 2.57 2.33
C GLN A 21 51.06 3.66 3.43
N PRO A 22 51.35 4.96 3.14
CA PRO A 22 51.18 6.03 4.11
C PRO A 22 49.76 6.16 4.65
N ALA A 23 48.75 5.98 3.80
CA ALA A 23 47.33 6.04 4.21
C ALA A 23 47.00 4.93 5.20
N ILE A 24 47.38 3.68 4.90
CA ILE A 24 47.23 2.55 5.85
C ILE A 24 47.94 2.81 7.15
N SER A 25 49.19 3.30 7.12
CA SER A 25 49.96 3.65 8.33
C SER A 25 49.24 4.71 9.19
N GLN A 26 48.62 5.71 8.54
CA GLN A 26 47.86 6.75 9.24
C GLN A 26 46.56 6.20 9.85
N MET A 27 45.85 5.32 9.14
CA MET A 27 44.65 4.64 9.65
C MET A 27 44.97 3.82 10.91
N VAL A 28 46.06 3.07 10.88
CA VAL A 28 46.53 2.28 12.05
C VAL A 28 46.84 3.20 13.22
N ARG A 29 47.59 4.29 13.02
CA ARG A 29 47.88 5.26 14.08
C ARG A 29 46.64 5.85 14.73
N ARG A 30 45.62 6.21 13.90
CA ARG A 30 44.33 6.70 14.41
C ARG A 30 43.61 5.62 15.23
N LEU A 31 43.66 4.38 14.80
CA LEU A 31 43.07 3.27 15.53
C LEU A 31 43.77 3.03 16.86
N GLU A 32 45.12 3.07 16.90
CA GLU A 32 45.92 2.99 18.12
C GLU A 32 45.60 4.12 19.10
N GLN A 33 45.43 5.35 18.58
CA GLN A 33 45.00 6.48 19.41
C GLN A 33 43.60 6.27 20.02
N ARG A 34 42.68 5.71 19.24
CA ARG A 34 41.31 5.44 19.72
C ARG A 34 41.24 4.30 20.73
N THR A 35 42.10 3.26 20.57
CA THR A 35 42.12 2.10 21.46
C THR A 35 43.02 2.31 22.66
N GLY A 36 43.82 3.37 22.66
CA GLY A 36 44.79 3.66 23.74
C GLY A 36 45.94 2.66 23.85
N THR A 37 46.17 1.83 22.83
CA THR A 37 47.22 0.82 22.85
C THR A 37 47.87 0.62 21.49
N VAL A 38 49.12 0.11 21.49
CA VAL A 38 49.85 -0.22 20.27
C VAL A 38 49.30 -1.53 19.71
N LEU A 39 48.93 -1.51 18.43
CA LEU A 39 48.35 -2.65 17.72
C LEU A 39 49.36 -3.36 16.83
N ILE A 40 50.44 -2.69 16.47
CA ILE A 40 51.48 -3.20 15.58
C ILE A 40 52.85 -3.01 16.23
N ASP A 41 53.55 -4.10 16.35
CA ASP A 41 54.96 -4.13 16.76
C ASP A 41 55.84 -4.08 15.50
N ARG A 42 56.79 -3.13 15.47
CA ARG A 42 57.71 -2.90 14.35
C ARG A 42 59.10 -3.42 14.75
N VAL A 43 59.35 -4.70 14.51
CA VAL A 43 60.66 -5.29 14.75
C VAL A 43 61.45 -5.34 13.45
N GLY A 44 62.33 -4.37 13.23
CA GLY A 44 63.13 -4.26 11.99
C GLY A 44 62.25 -4.00 10.74
N ARG A 45 62.36 -4.87 9.74
CA ARG A 45 61.56 -4.81 8.50
C ARG A 45 60.23 -5.61 8.56
N GLN A 46 60.00 -6.35 9.62
CA GLN A 46 58.80 -7.17 9.78
C GLN A 46 57.72 -6.44 10.56
N VAL A 47 56.46 -6.62 10.12
CA VAL A 47 55.26 -6.11 10.78
C VAL A 47 54.61 -7.27 11.53
N ARG A 48 54.53 -7.16 12.85
CA ARG A 48 53.87 -8.15 13.70
C ARG A 48 52.71 -7.49 14.44
N LEU A 49 51.61 -8.19 14.54
CA LEU A 49 50.47 -7.72 15.36
C LEU A 49 50.82 -7.95 16.84
N THR A 50 50.57 -6.96 17.69
CA THR A 50 50.52 -7.14 19.15
C THR A 50 49.32 -8.05 19.51
N GLN A 51 49.23 -8.47 20.76
CA GLN A 51 48.08 -9.22 21.25
C GLN A 51 46.79 -8.45 21.02
N ALA A 52 46.74 -7.13 21.24
CA ALA A 52 45.59 -6.27 20.96
C ALA A 52 45.31 -6.19 19.45
N GLY A 53 46.34 -6.09 18.60
CA GLY A 53 46.20 -6.14 17.15
C GLY A 53 45.63 -7.46 16.64
N GLN A 54 46.05 -8.60 17.23
CA GLN A 54 45.49 -9.93 16.89
C GLN A 54 44.01 -10.06 17.29
N VAL A 55 43.64 -9.54 18.46
CA VAL A 55 42.22 -9.51 18.88
C VAL A 55 41.38 -8.74 17.86
N LEU A 56 41.78 -7.54 17.46
CA LEU A 56 41.04 -6.75 16.47
C LEU A 56 41.02 -7.41 15.09
N ALA A 57 42.10 -7.99 14.63
CA ALA A 57 42.14 -8.71 13.33
C ALA A 57 41.22 -9.92 13.32
N ARG A 58 41.15 -10.67 14.41
CA ARG A 58 40.26 -11.83 14.56
C ARG A 58 38.77 -11.43 14.53
N HIS A 59 38.40 -10.37 15.22
CA HIS A 59 37.03 -9.87 15.22
C HIS A 59 36.63 -9.13 13.91
N ALA A 60 37.60 -8.54 13.19
CA ALA A 60 37.34 -7.82 11.94
C ALA A 60 36.69 -8.71 10.87
N GLY A 61 37.04 -10.01 10.82
CA GLY A 61 36.43 -10.96 9.88
C GLY A 61 34.92 -11.10 10.10
N GLY A 62 34.49 -11.28 11.34
CA GLY A 62 33.08 -11.40 11.69
C GLY A 62 32.28 -10.11 11.44
N VAL A 63 32.88 -8.95 11.72
CA VAL A 63 32.23 -7.64 11.45
C VAL A 63 32.06 -7.42 9.95
N LEU A 64 33.08 -7.72 9.14
CA LEU A 64 32.98 -7.58 7.68
C LEU A 64 31.93 -8.53 7.09
N ALA A 65 31.91 -9.81 7.51
CA ALA A 65 30.92 -10.77 7.05
C ALA A 65 29.47 -10.36 7.43
N ALA A 66 29.29 -9.77 8.61
CA ALA A 66 27.97 -9.23 9.00
C ALA A 66 27.56 -8.02 8.15
N LEU A 67 28.52 -7.18 7.76
CA LEU A 67 28.26 -6.05 6.85
C LEU A 67 27.91 -6.56 5.44
N ASP A 68 28.67 -7.50 4.90
CA ASP A 68 28.41 -8.09 3.58
C ASP A 68 27.01 -8.76 3.54
N ALA A 69 26.64 -9.48 4.62
CA ALA A 69 25.30 -10.08 4.73
C ALA A 69 24.19 -9.03 4.75
N ALA A 70 24.39 -7.91 5.48
CA ALA A 70 23.41 -6.83 5.49
C ALA A 70 23.28 -6.14 4.12
N GLU A 71 24.39 -5.96 3.40
CA GLU A 71 24.37 -5.42 2.02
C GLU A 71 23.66 -6.38 1.05
N GLU A 72 23.85 -7.70 1.19
CA GLU A 72 23.12 -8.70 0.39
C GLU A 72 21.62 -8.69 0.68
N GLU A 73 21.18 -8.53 1.94
CA GLU A 73 19.79 -8.40 2.31
C GLU A 73 19.16 -7.14 1.68
N VAL A 74 19.84 -6.00 1.74
CA VAL A 74 19.40 -4.75 1.10
C VAL A 74 19.32 -4.92 -0.42
N ALA A 75 20.31 -5.56 -1.04
CA ALA A 75 20.30 -5.83 -2.48
C ALA A 75 19.18 -6.80 -2.88
N ALA A 76 18.83 -7.77 -2.04
CA ALA A 76 17.70 -8.67 -2.27
C ALA A 76 16.37 -7.92 -2.25
N ILE A 77 16.18 -6.99 -1.32
CA ILE A 77 15.01 -6.10 -1.24
C ILE A 77 14.92 -5.20 -2.47
N ALA A 78 16.02 -4.55 -2.84
CA ALA A 78 16.09 -3.69 -4.02
C ALA A 78 15.84 -4.44 -5.33
N GLY A 79 16.22 -5.72 -5.41
CA GLY A 79 16.01 -6.59 -6.57
C GLY A 79 14.69 -7.34 -6.59
N LEU A 80 13.73 -7.06 -5.71
CA LEU A 80 12.45 -7.79 -5.54
C LEU A 80 12.60 -9.29 -5.24
N ARG A 81 13.77 -9.72 -4.75
CA ARG A 81 14.02 -11.10 -4.28
C ARG A 81 13.68 -11.28 -2.80
N ALA A 82 13.33 -10.22 -2.11
CA ALA A 82 12.81 -10.18 -0.75
C ALA A 82 12.06 -8.85 -0.56
N GLY A 83 11.31 -8.74 0.51
CA GLY A 83 10.63 -7.49 0.87
C GLY A 83 9.24 -7.74 1.46
N ARG A 84 8.66 -6.66 1.97
CA ARG A 84 7.30 -6.67 2.51
C ARG A 84 6.55 -5.44 2.06
N VAL A 85 5.26 -5.59 1.73
CA VAL A 85 4.31 -4.50 1.49
C VAL A 85 3.07 -4.71 2.33
N ARG A 86 2.68 -3.71 3.09
CA ARG A 86 1.44 -3.68 3.88
C ARG A 86 0.43 -2.82 3.16
N ILE A 87 -0.70 -3.41 2.78
CA ILE A 87 -1.76 -2.74 2.03
C ILE A 87 -2.96 -2.53 2.93
N MET A 88 -3.59 -1.36 2.85
CA MET A 88 -4.94 -1.13 3.34
C MET A 88 -5.88 -0.84 2.18
N SER A 89 -7.09 -1.40 2.22
CA SER A 89 -8.06 -1.29 1.13
C SER A 89 -9.47 -1.29 1.68
N PHE A 90 -10.38 -0.60 1.01
CA PHE A 90 -11.79 -0.58 1.37
C PHE A 90 -12.55 -1.82 0.83
N PRO A 91 -13.71 -2.19 1.41
CA PRO A 91 -14.37 -3.48 1.17
C PRO A 91 -14.60 -3.84 -0.30
N SER A 92 -15.13 -2.92 -1.12
CA SER A 92 -15.44 -3.26 -2.51
C SER A 92 -14.21 -3.48 -3.39
N ALA A 93 -13.09 -2.79 -3.15
CA ALA A 93 -11.83 -3.08 -3.84
C ALA A 93 -11.20 -4.39 -3.35
N THR A 94 -11.30 -4.66 -2.04
CA THR A 94 -10.85 -5.93 -1.44
C THR A 94 -11.60 -7.13 -2.01
N ALA A 95 -12.88 -7.00 -2.28
CA ALA A 95 -13.68 -8.09 -2.88
C ALA A 95 -13.41 -8.30 -4.38
N THR A 96 -12.77 -7.35 -5.06
CA THR A 96 -12.70 -7.34 -6.54
C THR A 96 -11.29 -7.28 -7.09
N ILE A 97 -10.66 -6.09 -7.09
CA ILE A 97 -9.38 -5.84 -7.79
C ILE A 97 -8.15 -6.26 -6.98
N VAL A 98 -8.22 -6.27 -5.65
CA VAL A 98 -7.06 -6.59 -4.80
C VAL A 98 -6.66 -8.07 -4.91
N PRO A 99 -7.56 -9.08 -4.80
CA PRO A 99 -7.14 -10.47 -4.83
C PRO A 99 -6.47 -10.91 -6.15
N PRO A 100 -6.97 -10.54 -7.35
CA PRO A 100 -6.26 -10.87 -8.60
C PRO A 100 -4.89 -10.20 -8.69
N ALA A 101 -4.75 -8.94 -8.23
CA ALA A 101 -3.48 -8.23 -8.18
C ALA A 101 -2.47 -8.96 -7.29
N LEU A 102 -2.87 -9.37 -6.07
CA LEU A 102 -2.01 -10.12 -5.15
C LEU A 102 -1.64 -11.49 -5.71
N ALA A 103 -2.57 -12.18 -6.37
CA ALA A 103 -2.30 -13.46 -7.01
C ALA A 103 -1.28 -13.32 -8.16
N ALA A 104 -1.36 -12.25 -8.96
CA ALA A 104 -0.40 -11.96 -10.01
C ALA A 104 0.99 -11.63 -9.42
N LEU A 105 1.02 -10.76 -8.41
CA LEU A 105 2.24 -10.37 -7.72
C LEU A 105 2.95 -11.57 -7.09
N HIS A 106 2.22 -12.46 -6.41
CA HIS A 106 2.78 -13.67 -5.81
C HIS A 106 3.38 -14.63 -6.85
N ARG A 107 2.78 -14.73 -8.05
CA ARG A 107 3.35 -15.54 -9.14
C ARG A 107 4.65 -14.95 -9.71
N GLN A 108 4.73 -13.63 -9.80
CA GLN A 108 5.89 -12.93 -10.38
C GLN A 108 7.02 -12.76 -9.38
N HIS A 109 6.69 -12.57 -8.11
CA HIS A 109 7.60 -12.30 -7.01
C HIS A 109 7.26 -13.16 -5.78
N PRO A 110 7.56 -14.48 -5.83
CA PRO A 110 7.14 -15.44 -4.78
C PRO A 110 7.75 -15.15 -3.41
N ASP A 111 8.89 -14.48 -3.36
CA ASP A 111 9.60 -14.13 -2.12
C ASP A 111 9.14 -12.77 -1.53
N LEU A 112 8.23 -12.06 -2.22
CA LEU A 112 7.65 -10.83 -1.71
C LEU A 112 6.49 -11.15 -0.76
N THR A 113 6.58 -10.71 0.48
CA THR A 113 5.51 -10.85 1.46
C THR A 113 4.56 -9.68 1.36
N VAL A 114 3.30 -9.94 1.02
CA VAL A 114 2.25 -8.93 1.04
C VAL A 114 1.25 -9.26 2.15
N THR A 115 0.98 -8.28 3.00
CA THR A 115 -0.11 -8.35 3.98
C THR A 115 -1.15 -7.30 3.66
N PHE A 116 -2.41 -7.59 3.89
CA PHE A 116 -3.44 -6.59 3.71
C PHE A 116 -4.42 -6.57 4.89
N SER A 117 -5.02 -5.40 5.14
CA SER A 117 -6.13 -5.21 6.06
C SER A 117 -7.19 -4.30 5.43
N GLU A 118 -8.42 -4.44 5.90
CA GLU A 118 -9.56 -3.69 5.40
C GLU A 118 -9.82 -2.48 6.28
N ASN A 119 -9.84 -1.29 5.66
CA ASN A 119 -10.16 -0.02 6.30
C ASN A 119 -10.73 0.96 5.27
N GLU A 120 -11.60 1.85 5.72
CA GLU A 120 -12.08 2.97 4.91
C GLU A 120 -10.95 4.01 4.68
N PRO A 121 -11.02 4.80 3.59
CA PRO A 121 -9.93 5.70 3.20
C PRO A 121 -9.41 6.65 4.28
N PRO A 122 -10.23 7.30 5.15
CA PRO A 122 -9.69 8.20 6.15
C PRO A 122 -8.75 7.51 7.14
N GLU A 123 -9.15 6.35 7.66
CA GLU A 123 -8.38 5.56 8.61
C GLU A 123 -7.15 4.95 7.94
N ALA A 124 -7.31 4.46 6.70
CA ALA A 124 -6.20 3.91 5.93
C ALA A 124 -5.14 4.96 5.61
N ILE A 125 -5.54 6.20 5.27
CA ILE A 125 -4.61 7.31 5.00
C ILE A 125 -3.92 7.78 6.28
N ALA A 126 -4.63 7.82 7.42
CA ALA A 126 -4.00 8.10 8.71
C ALA A 126 -2.93 7.04 9.03
N ALA A 127 -3.23 5.76 8.87
CA ALA A 127 -2.30 4.66 9.06
C ALA A 127 -1.07 4.73 8.11
N LEU A 128 -1.27 5.17 6.86
CA LEU A 128 -0.17 5.41 5.92
C LEU A 128 0.78 6.51 6.42
N ARG A 129 0.23 7.60 6.96
CA ARG A 129 1.02 8.70 7.52
C ARG A 129 1.77 8.31 8.80
N GLU A 130 1.19 7.45 9.61
CA GLU A 130 1.81 6.89 10.82
C GLU A 130 2.83 5.78 10.51
N GLY A 131 2.89 5.30 9.26
CA GLY A 131 3.80 4.24 8.83
C GLY A 131 3.30 2.83 9.19
N ASP A 132 2.01 2.68 9.49
CA ASP A 132 1.39 1.37 9.80
C ASP A 132 1.07 0.57 8.53
N CYS A 133 0.97 1.23 7.36
CA CYS A 133 0.92 0.60 6.06
C CYS A 133 1.83 1.32 5.05
N ASP A 134 2.04 0.70 3.89
CA ASP A 134 2.95 1.18 2.85
C ASP A 134 2.18 1.66 1.61
N LEU A 135 0.97 1.15 1.42
CA LEU A 135 0.11 1.42 0.27
C LEU A 135 -1.36 1.38 0.70
N VAL A 136 -2.13 2.35 0.26
CA VAL A 136 -3.58 2.41 0.44
C VAL A 136 -4.27 2.31 -0.92
N VAL A 137 -5.28 1.46 -1.04
CA VAL A 137 -6.27 1.54 -2.11
C VAL A 137 -7.44 2.33 -1.55
N GLY A 138 -7.65 3.52 -2.09
CA GLY A 138 -8.66 4.46 -1.63
C GLY A 138 -9.58 4.93 -2.75
N PHE A 139 -10.60 5.70 -2.42
CA PHE A 139 -11.49 6.32 -3.38
C PHE A 139 -11.91 7.73 -2.98
N SER A 140 -12.31 8.52 -3.97
CA SER A 140 -13.00 9.80 -3.82
C SER A 140 -14.20 9.85 -4.75
N TYR A 141 -15.28 10.54 -4.36
CA TYR A 141 -16.41 10.79 -5.24
C TYR A 141 -16.12 11.96 -6.20
N GLU A 142 -16.63 11.88 -7.44
CA GLU A 142 -16.38 12.88 -8.50
C GLU A 142 -16.87 14.29 -8.13
N ASN A 143 -17.99 14.35 -7.45
CA ASN A 143 -18.62 15.61 -7.03
C ASN A 143 -18.31 15.92 -5.57
N GLY A 144 -17.03 16.02 -5.19
CA GLY A 144 -16.52 16.22 -3.82
C GLY A 144 -17.29 17.28 -2.98
N SER A 145 -18.58 17.05 -2.81
CA SER A 145 -19.54 17.98 -2.17
C SER A 145 -19.61 17.80 -0.66
N THR A 146 -18.79 16.92 -0.09
CA THR A 146 -18.89 16.64 1.34
C THR A 146 -17.59 16.96 2.06
N PRO A 147 -17.64 17.54 3.28
CA PRO A 147 -16.48 17.69 4.15
C PRO A 147 -15.75 16.37 4.44
N ALA A 148 -16.38 15.22 4.17
CA ALA A 148 -15.81 13.90 4.30
C ALA A 148 -14.93 13.49 3.09
N ASP A 149 -15.03 14.18 1.95
CA ASP A 149 -14.13 14.02 0.81
C ASP A 149 -12.81 14.78 0.97
N ASP A 150 -12.70 15.59 2.01
CA ASP A 150 -11.49 16.29 2.41
C ASP A 150 -10.49 15.30 3.07
N THR A 151 -10.27 14.19 2.39
CA THR A 151 -9.09 13.39 2.66
C THR A 151 -7.92 14.22 2.18
N ASP A 152 -7.30 14.90 3.13
CA ASP A 152 -6.07 15.64 2.90
C ASP A 152 -5.05 14.66 2.27
N LEU A 153 -4.87 14.75 0.96
CA LEU A 153 -3.87 13.99 0.21
C LEU A 153 -2.56 14.77 0.04
N ASP A 154 -2.44 15.93 0.72
CA ASP A 154 -1.22 16.71 0.68
C ASP A 154 -0.02 15.85 1.08
N LEU A 155 1.04 15.99 0.32
CA LEU A 155 2.29 15.23 0.45
C LEU A 155 2.19 13.72 0.15
N LEU A 156 1.04 13.22 -0.31
CA LEU A 156 0.90 11.84 -0.78
C LEU A 156 0.92 11.77 -2.31
N VAL A 157 1.29 10.63 -2.82
CA VAL A 157 1.27 10.33 -4.26
C VAL A 157 0.08 9.43 -4.55
N THR A 158 -0.73 9.85 -5.50
CA THR A 158 -1.90 9.08 -5.96
C THR A 158 -1.66 8.52 -7.36
N THR A 159 -1.99 7.25 -7.55
CA THR A 159 -1.94 6.59 -8.86
C THR A 159 -3.35 6.13 -9.21
N PRO A 160 -3.98 6.64 -10.29
CA PRO A 160 -5.31 6.22 -10.69
C PRO A 160 -5.36 4.71 -11.02
N LEU A 161 -6.42 4.04 -10.60
CA LEU A 161 -6.69 2.64 -10.88
C LEU A 161 -7.88 2.48 -11.84
N LEU A 162 -9.06 2.93 -11.43
CA LEU A 162 -10.29 2.88 -12.25
C LEU A 162 -11.32 3.91 -11.78
N VAL A 163 -12.33 4.13 -12.63
CA VAL A 163 -13.56 4.85 -12.28
C VAL A 163 -14.66 3.82 -12.07
N ASP A 164 -15.40 3.95 -10.96
CA ASP A 164 -16.43 3.02 -10.53
C ASP A 164 -17.78 3.75 -10.47
N GLU A 165 -18.74 3.28 -11.22
CA GLU A 165 -20.12 3.83 -11.21
C GLU A 165 -20.83 3.39 -9.93
N VAL A 166 -21.64 4.28 -9.37
CA VAL A 166 -22.55 3.97 -8.26
C VAL A 166 -23.96 3.88 -8.80
N ARG A 167 -24.60 2.74 -8.62
CA ARG A 167 -25.91 2.44 -9.18
C ARG A 167 -26.96 2.29 -8.11
N LEU A 168 -28.21 2.46 -8.50
CA LEU A 168 -29.38 2.25 -7.64
C LEU A 168 -29.78 0.78 -7.64
N ALA A 169 -29.93 0.20 -6.46
CA ALA A 169 -30.58 -1.08 -6.24
C ALA A 169 -32.01 -0.86 -5.73
N LEU A 170 -32.99 -1.45 -6.42
CA LEU A 170 -34.41 -1.41 -6.12
C LEU A 170 -34.94 -2.84 -5.90
N PRO A 171 -36.03 -3.04 -5.14
CA PRO A 171 -36.79 -4.28 -5.22
C PRO A 171 -37.21 -4.57 -6.68
N LEU A 172 -37.23 -5.86 -7.06
CA LEU A 172 -37.49 -6.25 -8.46
C LEU A 172 -38.87 -5.81 -8.95
N ASP A 173 -39.84 -5.76 -8.04
CA ASP A 173 -41.25 -5.35 -8.29
C ASP A 173 -41.52 -3.85 -8.05
N HIS A 174 -40.49 -3.07 -7.79
CA HIS A 174 -40.60 -1.62 -7.58
C HIS A 174 -41.11 -0.93 -8.83
N PRO A 175 -42.07 0.06 -8.74
CA PRO A 175 -42.57 0.76 -9.90
C PRO A 175 -41.52 1.39 -10.82
N LEU A 176 -40.44 1.90 -10.25
CA LEU A 176 -39.31 2.49 -10.98
C LEU A 176 -38.34 1.45 -11.58
N ALA A 177 -38.48 0.18 -11.23
CA ALA A 177 -37.62 -0.86 -11.77
C ALA A 177 -37.77 -1.10 -13.29
N ALA A 178 -38.83 -0.59 -13.92
CA ALA A 178 -39.00 -0.65 -15.37
C ALA A 178 -38.20 0.42 -16.13
N GLN A 179 -37.70 1.46 -15.47
CA GLN A 179 -36.90 2.53 -16.06
C GLN A 179 -35.44 2.09 -16.19
N GLU A 180 -34.72 2.57 -17.21
CA GLU A 180 -33.25 2.36 -17.32
C GLU A 180 -32.51 3.29 -16.37
N THR A 181 -32.95 4.52 -16.23
CA THR A 181 -32.39 5.55 -15.36
C THR A 181 -33.49 6.12 -14.47
N VAL A 182 -33.23 6.27 -13.19
CA VAL A 182 -34.14 6.78 -12.18
C VAL A 182 -33.65 8.15 -11.69
N ASP A 183 -34.55 9.13 -11.65
CA ASP A 183 -34.25 10.41 -11.02
C ASP A 183 -34.22 10.25 -9.48
N MET A 184 -33.19 10.77 -8.86
CA MET A 184 -33.01 10.73 -7.39
C MET A 184 -34.20 11.36 -6.66
N ALA A 185 -34.83 12.40 -7.27
CA ALA A 185 -35.98 13.07 -6.71
C ALA A 185 -37.23 12.16 -6.60
N ASP A 186 -37.38 11.17 -7.50
CA ASP A 186 -38.47 10.20 -7.48
C ASP A 186 -38.41 9.23 -6.29
N LEU A 187 -37.25 9.19 -5.59
CA LEU A 187 -36.97 8.31 -4.45
C LEU A 187 -37.21 9.03 -3.11
N SER A 188 -37.78 10.22 -3.10
CA SER A 188 -37.95 11.07 -1.90
C SER A 188 -38.82 10.43 -0.81
N SER A 189 -39.71 9.50 -1.16
CA SER A 189 -40.59 8.78 -0.22
C SER A 189 -40.05 7.42 0.20
N GLU A 190 -38.94 6.98 -0.39
CA GLU A 190 -38.39 5.64 -0.15
C GLU A 190 -37.65 5.55 1.18
N ALA A 191 -37.66 4.34 1.75
CA ALA A 191 -36.74 3.96 2.82
C ALA A 191 -35.36 3.64 2.23
N TRP A 192 -34.31 4.09 2.90
CA TRP A 192 -32.95 3.91 2.40
C TRP A 192 -32.16 2.94 3.28
N VAL A 193 -31.38 2.09 2.61
CA VAL A 193 -30.36 1.23 3.22
C VAL A 193 -29.01 1.91 2.99
N ALA A 194 -28.42 2.48 4.04
CA ALA A 194 -27.13 3.15 3.99
C ALA A 194 -25.96 2.17 4.11
N GLY A 195 -24.88 2.47 3.39
CA GLY A 195 -23.60 1.78 3.48
C GLY A 195 -22.67 2.37 4.54
N CYS A 196 -21.35 2.33 4.27
CA CYS A 196 -20.33 2.91 5.12
C CYS A 196 -20.57 4.41 5.39
N PRO A 197 -19.94 5.00 6.45
CA PRO A 197 -20.13 6.42 6.77
C PRO A 197 -19.92 7.36 5.60
N ARG A 198 -18.88 7.15 4.78
CA ARG A 198 -18.64 7.96 3.55
C ARG A 198 -19.72 7.76 2.49
N CYS A 199 -20.13 6.52 2.27
CA CYS A 199 -21.20 6.19 1.33
C CYS A 199 -22.52 6.84 1.74
N ARG A 200 -22.83 6.83 3.05
CA ARG A 200 -23.98 7.50 3.63
C ARG A 200 -23.95 9.02 3.41
N VAL A 201 -22.82 9.66 3.73
CA VAL A 201 -22.65 11.11 3.54
C VAL A 201 -22.82 11.48 2.07
N HIS A 202 -22.25 10.73 1.15
CA HIS A 202 -22.41 10.95 -0.29
C HIS A 202 -23.87 10.79 -0.75
N MET A 203 -24.54 9.73 -0.33
CA MET A 203 -25.96 9.50 -0.62
C MET A 203 -26.85 10.62 -0.09
N VAL A 204 -26.63 11.09 1.15
CA VAL A 204 -27.34 12.22 1.74
C VAL A 204 -27.09 13.50 0.95
N GLY A 205 -25.86 13.71 0.46
CA GLY A 205 -25.52 14.82 -0.43
C GLY A 205 -26.33 14.81 -1.72
N LEU A 206 -26.34 13.67 -2.43
CA LEU A 206 -27.14 13.49 -3.66
C LEU A 206 -28.65 13.72 -3.44
N ALA A 207 -29.19 13.19 -2.34
CA ALA A 207 -30.58 13.40 -1.96
C ALA A 207 -30.89 14.88 -1.69
N SER A 208 -29.99 15.58 -0.98
CA SER A 208 -30.12 17.01 -0.70
C SER A 208 -30.08 17.86 -1.97
N GLU A 209 -29.17 17.55 -2.91
CA GLU A 209 -29.11 18.19 -4.22
C GLU A 209 -30.39 17.96 -5.05
N SER A 210 -31.02 16.78 -4.86
CA SER A 210 -32.32 16.42 -5.47
C SER A 210 -33.54 16.92 -4.68
N GLY A 211 -33.33 17.74 -3.63
CA GLY A 211 -34.38 18.46 -2.91
C GLY A 211 -35.06 17.71 -1.77
N PHE A 212 -34.47 16.59 -1.26
CA PHE A 212 -35.07 15.85 -0.15
C PHE A 212 -34.06 15.38 0.88
N ALA A 213 -34.53 15.02 2.08
CA ALA A 213 -33.77 14.34 3.11
C ALA A 213 -34.16 12.84 3.12
N PRO A 214 -33.19 11.91 2.93
CA PRO A 214 -33.53 10.50 2.84
C PRO A 214 -33.96 9.91 4.20
N ASN A 215 -34.97 9.03 4.17
CA ASN A 215 -35.36 8.24 5.34
C ASN A 215 -34.42 7.05 5.53
N LEU A 216 -33.41 7.18 6.39
CA LEU A 216 -32.42 6.13 6.69
C LEU A 216 -33.06 5.08 7.61
N ALA A 217 -33.56 4.00 7.03
CA ALA A 217 -34.25 2.94 7.76
C ALA A 217 -33.27 1.86 8.25
N PHE A 218 -32.21 1.58 7.50
CA PHE A 218 -31.21 0.56 7.80
C PHE A 218 -29.82 1.07 7.49
N GLU A 219 -28.82 0.53 8.21
CA GLU A 219 -27.40 0.87 8.00
C GLU A 219 -26.56 -0.39 8.16
N THR A 220 -25.76 -0.72 7.16
CA THR A 220 -24.81 -1.84 7.16
C THR A 220 -23.73 -1.66 6.10
N GLU A 221 -22.49 -2.03 6.41
CA GLU A 221 -21.36 -1.98 5.46
C GLU A 221 -21.27 -3.25 4.59
N ASP A 222 -22.01 -4.31 4.96
CA ASP A 222 -22.07 -5.55 4.20
C ASP A 222 -23.01 -5.40 2.99
N TYR A 223 -22.44 -5.38 1.79
CA TYR A 223 -23.17 -5.27 0.53
C TYR A 223 -24.13 -6.43 0.26
N VAL A 224 -23.83 -7.62 0.76
CA VAL A 224 -24.74 -8.78 0.64
C VAL A 224 -25.99 -8.53 1.50
N ALA A 225 -25.79 -8.01 2.72
CA ALA A 225 -26.90 -7.61 3.59
C ALA A 225 -27.69 -6.44 3.00
N GLN A 226 -27.03 -5.41 2.43
CA GLN A 226 -27.71 -4.31 1.76
C GLN A 226 -28.63 -4.81 0.63
N LEU A 227 -28.08 -5.61 -0.30
CA LEU A 227 -28.87 -6.20 -1.40
C LEU A 227 -29.95 -7.16 -0.89
N GLY A 228 -29.71 -7.84 0.24
CA GLY A 228 -30.71 -8.68 0.91
C GLY A 228 -31.90 -7.87 1.42
N LEU A 229 -31.65 -6.73 2.07
CA LEU A 229 -32.69 -5.82 2.56
C LEU A 229 -33.49 -5.21 1.40
N VAL A 230 -32.80 -4.76 0.34
CA VAL A 230 -33.44 -4.25 -0.87
C VAL A 230 -34.30 -5.32 -1.52
N GLY A 231 -33.78 -6.52 -1.75
CA GLY A 231 -34.53 -7.64 -2.36
C GLY A 231 -35.72 -8.11 -1.53
N ALA A 232 -35.72 -7.85 -0.22
CA ALA A 232 -36.86 -8.09 0.66
C ALA A 232 -37.92 -6.96 0.64
N GLY A 233 -37.75 -5.92 -0.16
CA GLY A 233 -38.68 -4.79 -0.25
C GLY A 233 -38.60 -3.83 0.95
N LEU A 234 -37.49 -3.80 1.67
CA LEU A 234 -37.35 -2.98 2.88
C LEU A 234 -36.76 -1.60 2.61
N GLY A 235 -36.36 -1.31 1.38
CA GLY A 235 -35.83 -0.01 0.97
C GLY A 235 -35.03 -0.09 -0.32
N VAL A 236 -34.37 1.02 -0.62
CA VAL A 236 -33.49 1.20 -1.80
C VAL A 236 -32.07 1.49 -1.34
N ALA A 237 -31.06 1.22 -2.20
CA ALA A 237 -29.66 1.46 -1.84
C ALA A 237 -28.84 1.95 -3.04
N LEU A 238 -27.77 2.70 -2.76
CA LEU A 238 -26.72 2.99 -3.74
C LEU A 238 -25.60 1.97 -3.59
N ILE A 239 -25.32 1.23 -4.65
CA ILE A 239 -24.32 0.14 -4.66
C ILE A 239 -23.28 0.42 -5.74
N PRO A 240 -21.98 0.35 -5.41
CA PRO A 240 -20.91 0.47 -6.41
C PRO A 240 -20.91 -0.67 -7.42
N ASP A 241 -20.61 -0.38 -8.69
CA ASP A 241 -20.56 -1.38 -9.76
C ASP A 241 -19.51 -2.46 -9.49
N LEU A 242 -18.39 -2.09 -8.83
CA LEU A 242 -17.40 -3.05 -8.31
C LEU A 242 -18.08 -4.21 -7.55
N MET A 243 -19.04 -3.92 -6.69
CA MET A 243 -19.73 -4.95 -5.91
C MET A 243 -20.79 -5.68 -6.69
N LEU A 244 -21.50 -5.01 -7.62
CA LEU A 244 -22.58 -5.61 -8.40
C LEU A 244 -22.09 -6.75 -9.29
N ARG A 245 -20.83 -6.75 -9.67
CA ARG A 245 -20.21 -7.87 -10.41
C ARG A 245 -19.87 -9.09 -9.52
N ARG A 246 -19.94 -8.95 -8.21
CA ARG A 246 -19.60 -10.01 -7.22
C ARG A 246 -20.78 -10.41 -6.35
N ALA A 247 -21.64 -9.45 -5.99
CA ALA A 247 -22.81 -9.68 -5.16
C ALA A 247 -24.06 -9.48 -6.02
N VAL A 248 -24.79 -10.54 -6.28
CA VAL A 248 -26.04 -10.53 -7.06
C VAL A 248 -27.16 -11.02 -6.17
N ASN A 249 -28.28 -10.28 -6.14
CA ASN A 249 -29.51 -10.75 -5.54
C ASN A 249 -30.60 -10.82 -6.64
N PRO A 250 -31.23 -11.97 -6.91
CA PRO A 250 -32.20 -12.11 -7.98
C PRO A 250 -33.50 -11.34 -7.76
N HIS A 251 -33.73 -10.83 -6.53
CA HIS A 251 -34.90 -10.01 -6.18
C HIS A 251 -34.61 -8.51 -6.23
N THR A 252 -33.47 -8.10 -6.78
CA THR A 252 -33.13 -6.68 -6.96
C THR A 252 -33.04 -6.32 -8.44
N ALA A 253 -33.50 -5.13 -8.79
CA ALA A 253 -33.26 -4.45 -10.05
C ALA A 253 -32.18 -3.40 -9.87
N ILE A 254 -31.18 -3.38 -10.77
CA ILE A 254 -30.09 -2.39 -10.76
C ILE A 254 -30.35 -1.38 -11.85
N ARG A 255 -30.29 -0.09 -11.52
CA ARG A 255 -30.58 1.02 -12.42
C ARG A 255 -29.53 2.12 -12.29
N ASP A 256 -29.39 2.89 -13.36
CA ASP A 256 -28.63 4.12 -13.33
C ASP A 256 -29.42 5.20 -12.58
N ILE A 257 -28.74 6.21 -12.05
CA ILE A 257 -29.35 7.34 -11.35
C ILE A 257 -29.01 8.67 -12.04
N THR A 258 -29.89 9.64 -11.87
CA THR A 258 -29.66 11.04 -12.22
C THR A 258 -29.87 11.91 -10.99
N PRO A 259 -28.86 12.75 -10.59
CA PRO A 259 -27.55 12.89 -11.21
C PRO A 259 -26.70 11.62 -11.08
N SER A 260 -25.82 11.38 -12.06
CA SER A 260 -24.91 10.22 -12.02
C SER A 260 -23.90 10.35 -10.88
N SER A 261 -23.51 9.22 -10.32
CA SER A 261 -22.55 9.15 -9.23
C SER A 261 -21.39 8.24 -9.60
N ARG A 262 -20.15 8.73 -9.38
CA ARG A 262 -18.91 8.01 -9.70
C ARG A 262 -17.91 8.13 -8.58
N ARG A 263 -17.07 7.09 -8.45
CA ARG A 263 -15.93 7.08 -7.56
C ARG A 263 -14.65 6.93 -8.38
N HIS A 264 -13.62 7.73 -8.07
CA HIS A 264 -12.27 7.56 -8.57
C HIS A 264 -11.50 6.69 -7.61
N ILE A 265 -11.12 5.50 -8.04
CA ILE A 265 -10.34 4.55 -7.24
C ILE A 265 -8.86 4.75 -7.55
N MET A 266 -8.05 4.82 -6.52
CA MET A 266 -6.63 5.13 -6.64
C MET A 266 -5.78 4.36 -5.63
N ALA A 267 -4.54 4.09 -6.00
CA ALA A 267 -3.49 3.69 -5.08
C ALA A 267 -2.82 4.93 -4.51
N ILE A 268 -2.59 4.96 -3.20
CA ILE A 268 -2.07 6.11 -2.45
C ILE A 268 -0.86 5.65 -1.64
N THR A 269 0.25 6.37 -1.74
CA THR A 269 1.48 6.09 -0.99
C THR A 269 2.27 7.38 -0.74
N THR A 270 3.40 7.29 -0.05
CA THR A 270 4.29 8.45 0.12
C THR A 270 5.29 8.56 -1.04
N PRO A 271 5.87 9.77 -1.30
CA PRO A 271 6.88 9.94 -2.35
C PRO A 271 8.12 9.05 -2.20
N ASP A 272 8.49 8.68 -0.98
CA ASP A 272 9.64 7.81 -0.74
C ASP A 272 9.27 6.33 -0.90
N LEU A 273 8.13 5.90 -0.38
CA LEU A 273 7.65 4.53 -0.56
C LEU A 273 7.34 4.21 -2.03
N GLN A 274 6.90 5.19 -2.82
CA GLN A 274 6.70 5.02 -4.27
C GLN A 274 7.98 4.56 -4.99
N LYS A 275 9.17 4.94 -4.49
CA LYS A 275 10.47 4.55 -5.05
C LYS A 275 10.90 3.13 -4.66
N VAL A 276 10.22 2.52 -3.68
CA VAL A 276 10.51 1.16 -3.23
C VAL A 276 10.00 0.16 -4.27
N PRO A 277 10.86 -0.70 -4.83
CA PRO A 277 10.50 -1.61 -5.92
C PRO A 277 9.31 -2.50 -5.61
N ALA A 278 9.18 -2.99 -4.39
CA ALA A 278 8.06 -3.82 -3.94
C ALA A 278 6.71 -3.06 -3.95
N VAL A 279 6.71 -1.79 -3.54
CA VAL A 279 5.52 -0.93 -3.58
C VAL A 279 5.13 -0.64 -5.03
N GLN A 280 6.13 -0.31 -5.88
CA GLN A 280 5.89 -0.06 -7.31
C GLN A 280 5.29 -1.29 -8.01
N ALA A 281 5.89 -2.48 -7.83
CA ALA A 281 5.37 -3.72 -8.39
C ALA A 281 3.94 -4.02 -7.92
N THR A 282 3.62 -3.67 -6.68
CA THR A 282 2.25 -3.82 -6.15
C THR A 282 1.28 -2.85 -6.81
N ILE A 283 1.67 -1.59 -7.03
CA ILE A 283 0.86 -0.60 -7.76
C ILE A 283 0.62 -1.07 -9.21
N ASP A 284 1.65 -1.55 -9.90
CA ASP A 284 1.55 -2.05 -11.28
C ASP A 284 0.60 -3.26 -11.38
N ALA A 285 0.64 -4.17 -10.40
CA ALA A 285 -0.28 -5.29 -10.32
C ALA A 285 -1.74 -4.85 -10.08
N LEU A 286 -1.96 -3.85 -9.21
CA LEU A 286 -3.29 -3.27 -8.97
C LEU A 286 -3.83 -2.57 -10.23
N GLN A 287 -3.01 -1.81 -10.96
CA GLN A 287 -3.41 -1.17 -12.22
C GLN A 287 -3.79 -2.20 -13.29
N THR A 288 -3.03 -3.29 -13.37
CA THR A 288 -3.32 -4.38 -14.32
C THR A 288 -4.65 -5.04 -13.98
N SER A 289 -4.86 -5.39 -12.72
CA SER A 289 -6.12 -6.00 -12.24
C SER A 289 -7.32 -5.05 -12.43
N ALA A 290 -7.14 -3.75 -12.22
CA ALA A 290 -8.18 -2.76 -12.43
C ALA A 290 -8.59 -2.64 -13.91
N ARG A 291 -7.63 -2.67 -14.84
CA ARG A 291 -7.90 -2.70 -16.29
C ARG A 291 -8.64 -3.95 -16.71
N GLU A 292 -8.19 -5.13 -16.28
CA GLU A 292 -8.85 -6.40 -16.57
C GLU A 292 -10.30 -6.42 -16.04
N PHE A 293 -10.52 -5.81 -14.88
CA PHE A 293 -11.87 -5.67 -14.31
C PHE A 293 -12.78 -4.77 -15.16
N GLN A 294 -12.27 -3.68 -15.75
CA GLN A 294 -13.07 -2.79 -16.62
C GLN A 294 -13.40 -3.42 -17.97
N GLU A 295 -12.55 -4.33 -18.49
CA GLU A 295 -12.73 -4.99 -19.76
C GLU A 295 -13.64 -6.24 -19.68
N SER A 296 -13.93 -6.74 -18.49
CA SER A 296 -14.74 -7.94 -18.23
C SER A 296 -16.23 -7.59 -18.03
#